data_4fb00f09e148683e878962e6db68ae76
#
_entry.id   4fb00f09e148683e878962e6db68ae76
#
_cell.length_a   1.000
_cell.length_b   1.000
_cell.length_c   1.000
_cell.angle_alpha   90.00
_cell.angle_beta   90.00
_cell.angle_gamma   90.00
#
_symmetry.space_group_name_H-M   'P 1'
#
loop_
_entity.id
_entity.type
_entity.pdbx_description
1 polymer ?
#
loop_
_entity_poly.entity_id
_entity_poly.type
_entity_poly.pdbx_seq_one_letter_code
_entity_poly.pdbx_strand_id
1 'polypeptide(L)'
;MTDLKPRRSEDAACQGRLFLVFRIGQQRFALDTHEVAEVLPRLPLKPIARTPDWVCGVLAHRGALVPVIDVGALSFGQAAPPRTSTRLVLVHYRADPARPELLLGLVLEQASNTLRCDPAEFRPYGVDNRDAPYLGPVREDSEGLLQWIGVQDLLNDEARCLLFPPEGLAPEERT
;
A
#
# COMPACT_ATOMS: atom_id res chain seq x y z
N MET A 1 40.03 -16.30 38.14
CA MET A 1 39.33 -15.09 37.69
C MET A 1 38.74 -15.36 36.33
N THR A 2 37.49 -15.72 36.29
CA THR A 2 36.73 -15.95 35.07
C THR A 2 35.94 -14.69 34.77
N ASP A 3 36.41 -13.91 33.80
CA ASP A 3 35.66 -12.81 33.25
C ASP A 3 34.42 -13.33 32.50
N LEU A 4 33.30 -13.29 33.18
CA LEU A 4 31.99 -13.46 32.58
C LEU A 4 31.60 -12.15 31.86
N LYS A 5 32.00 -12.07 30.62
CA LYS A 5 31.52 -11.05 29.72
C LYS A 5 29.99 -11.21 29.59
N PRO A 6 29.16 -10.19 29.91
CA PRO A 6 27.75 -10.32 29.78
C PRO A 6 27.44 -10.51 28.30
N ARG A 7 26.78 -11.64 27.99
CA ARG A 7 26.15 -11.86 26.68
C ARG A 7 25.16 -10.72 26.49
N ARG A 8 25.48 -9.83 25.56
CA ARG A 8 24.49 -8.90 25.01
C ARG A 8 23.36 -9.76 24.48
N SER A 9 22.21 -9.57 25.05
CA SER A 9 20.98 -10.21 24.65
C SER A 9 20.71 -9.92 23.16
N GLU A 10 20.77 -10.97 22.36
CA GLU A 10 20.35 -10.98 20.96
C GLU A 10 18.83 -10.79 20.81
N ASP A 11 18.11 -10.61 21.92
CA ASP A 11 16.65 -10.41 21.95
C ASP A 11 16.19 -9.00 21.52
N ALA A 12 17.09 -8.04 21.36
CA ALA A 12 16.74 -6.69 20.87
C ALA A 12 16.51 -6.65 19.36
N ALA A 13 16.89 -7.69 18.60
CA ALA A 13 16.75 -7.72 17.14
C ALA A 13 15.34 -8.11 16.65
N CYS A 14 14.44 -8.55 17.54
CA CYS A 14 13.10 -9.04 17.15
C CYS A 14 11.97 -8.02 17.28
N GLN A 15 12.23 -6.78 17.65
CA GLN A 15 11.18 -5.76 17.84
C GLN A 15 10.91 -4.91 16.59
N GLY A 16 11.54 -5.20 15.47
CA GLY A 16 11.28 -4.51 14.22
C GLY A 16 10.02 -4.98 13.54
N ARG A 17 9.36 -4.05 12.84
CA ARG A 17 8.24 -4.32 11.94
C ARG A 17 8.76 -4.54 10.53
N LEU A 18 8.13 -5.44 9.78
CA LEU A 18 8.50 -5.72 8.40
C LEU A 18 7.72 -4.82 7.45
N PHE A 19 8.42 -4.17 6.56
CA PHE A 19 7.86 -3.31 5.51
C PHE A 19 8.17 -3.86 4.13
N LEU A 20 7.20 -3.79 3.23
CA LEU A 20 7.42 -3.97 1.81
C LEU A 20 7.90 -2.65 1.22
N VAL A 21 9.06 -2.67 0.57
CA VAL A 21 9.65 -1.48 -0.07
C VAL A 21 9.34 -1.48 -1.56
N PHE A 22 8.88 -0.36 -2.06
CA PHE A 22 8.60 -0.15 -3.48
C PHE A 22 9.06 1.25 -3.93
N ARG A 23 9.00 1.51 -5.21
CA ARG A 23 9.41 2.78 -5.79
C ARG A 23 8.29 3.45 -6.56
N ILE A 24 8.32 4.76 -6.60
CA ILE A 24 7.59 5.59 -7.55
C ILE A 24 8.63 6.55 -8.15
N GLY A 25 9.02 6.31 -9.40
CA GLY A 25 10.14 7.01 -10.00
C GLY A 25 11.45 6.76 -9.23
N GLN A 26 12.06 7.82 -8.75
CA GLN A 26 13.30 7.77 -7.96
C GLN A 26 13.05 7.70 -6.44
N GLN A 27 11.81 7.83 -6.00
CA GLN A 27 11.46 7.85 -4.59
C GLN A 27 11.15 6.47 -4.05
N ARG A 28 11.50 6.23 -2.79
CA ARG A 28 11.27 4.97 -2.08
C ARG A 28 10.13 5.12 -1.09
N PHE A 29 9.27 4.10 -1.06
CA PHE A 29 8.13 4.05 -0.17
C PHE A 29 8.08 2.71 0.57
N ALA A 30 7.45 2.71 1.73
CA ALA A 30 7.27 1.53 2.56
C ALA A 30 5.80 1.29 2.86
N LEU A 31 5.41 0.03 2.80
CA LEU A 31 4.09 -0.44 3.15
C LEU A 31 4.22 -1.45 4.28
N ASP A 32 3.47 -1.27 5.36
CA ASP A 32 3.45 -2.22 6.47
C ASP A 32 2.92 -3.57 6.01
N THR A 33 3.70 -4.62 6.20
CA THR A 33 3.29 -5.97 5.77
C THR A 33 2.08 -6.51 6.51
N HIS A 34 1.71 -5.97 7.66
CA HIS A 34 0.45 -6.29 8.34
C HIS A 34 -0.79 -5.85 7.55
N GLU A 35 -0.64 -4.85 6.69
CA GLU A 35 -1.71 -4.42 5.78
C GLU A 35 -1.80 -5.27 4.51
N VAL A 36 -0.76 -6.06 4.21
CA VAL A 36 -0.67 -6.86 2.98
C VAL A 36 -1.40 -8.19 3.16
N ALA A 37 -2.35 -8.45 2.28
CA ALA A 37 -3.02 -9.76 2.20
C ALA A 37 -2.25 -10.72 1.29
N GLU A 38 -1.83 -10.25 0.11
CA GLU A 38 -1.14 -11.09 -0.87
C GLU A 38 -0.34 -10.23 -1.84
N VAL A 39 0.78 -10.75 -2.31
CA VAL A 39 1.60 -10.14 -3.39
C VAL A 39 1.50 -11.02 -4.62
N LEU A 40 1.02 -10.44 -5.72
CA LEU A 40 0.75 -11.13 -6.97
C LEU A 40 1.64 -10.56 -8.09
N PRO A 41 1.93 -11.35 -9.12
CA PRO A 41 2.44 -10.80 -10.36
C PRO A 41 1.39 -9.88 -10.98
N ARG A 42 1.79 -9.06 -11.92
CA ARG A 42 0.83 -8.23 -12.66
C ARG A 42 -0.13 -9.13 -13.46
N LEU A 43 -1.41 -8.99 -13.19
CA LEU A 43 -2.49 -9.77 -13.80
C LEU A 43 -3.35 -8.87 -14.69
N PRO A 44 -4.03 -9.43 -15.71
CA PRO A 44 -5.01 -8.69 -16.48
C PRO A 44 -6.16 -8.20 -15.60
N LEU A 45 -6.56 -6.96 -15.80
CA LEU A 45 -7.64 -6.31 -15.07
C LEU A 45 -8.77 -5.95 -16.04
N LYS A 46 -9.99 -5.97 -15.53
CA LYS A 46 -11.14 -5.44 -16.27
C LYS A 46 -11.23 -3.93 -16.03
N PRO A 47 -11.08 -3.08 -17.08
CA PRO A 47 -11.21 -1.64 -16.91
C PRO A 47 -12.62 -1.24 -16.46
N ILE A 48 -12.69 -0.16 -15.69
CA ILE A 48 -13.94 0.46 -15.27
C ILE A 48 -14.11 1.76 -16.07
N ALA A 49 -15.21 1.90 -16.79
CA ALA A 49 -15.46 3.11 -17.58
C ALA A 49 -15.67 4.34 -16.69
N ARG A 50 -15.18 5.49 -17.16
CA ARG A 50 -15.37 6.80 -16.52
C ARG A 50 -14.80 6.89 -15.11
N THR A 51 -13.68 6.23 -14.87
CA THR A 51 -12.91 6.35 -13.64
C THR A 51 -11.67 7.23 -13.86
N PRO A 52 -11.11 7.80 -12.78
CA PRO A 52 -9.82 8.50 -12.87
C PRO A 52 -8.71 7.61 -13.44
N ASP A 53 -7.69 8.22 -14.03
CA ASP A 53 -6.58 7.51 -14.68
C ASP A 53 -5.78 6.60 -13.72
N TRP A 54 -5.80 6.90 -12.43
CA TRP A 54 -5.13 6.08 -11.42
C TRP A 54 -5.91 4.83 -11.03
N VAL A 55 -7.18 4.69 -11.45
CA VAL A 55 -7.95 3.45 -11.29
C VAL A 55 -7.62 2.51 -12.43
N CYS A 56 -6.97 1.38 -12.13
CA CYS A 56 -6.53 0.41 -13.13
C CYS A 56 -7.64 -0.51 -13.61
N GLY A 57 -8.62 -0.79 -12.74
CA GLY A 57 -9.73 -1.69 -13.04
C GLY A 57 -10.08 -2.59 -11.86
N VAL A 58 -10.64 -3.75 -12.18
CA VAL A 58 -11.11 -4.75 -11.20
C VAL A 58 -10.43 -6.08 -11.46
N LEU A 59 -10.00 -6.73 -10.39
CA LEU A 59 -9.47 -8.09 -10.38
C LEU A 59 -10.51 -9.05 -9.78
N ALA A 60 -10.81 -10.15 -10.46
CA ALA A 60 -11.53 -11.27 -9.86
C ALA A 60 -10.53 -12.12 -9.05
N HIS A 61 -10.70 -12.16 -7.75
CA HIS A 61 -9.81 -12.86 -6.82
C HIS A 61 -10.61 -13.65 -5.81
N ARG A 62 -10.47 -14.98 -5.85
CA ARG A 62 -11.15 -15.92 -4.93
C ARG A 62 -12.65 -15.65 -4.75
N GLY A 63 -13.35 -15.41 -5.85
CA GLY A 63 -14.79 -15.15 -5.86
C GLY A 63 -15.20 -13.74 -5.47
N ALA A 64 -14.27 -12.85 -5.18
CA ALA A 64 -14.52 -11.44 -4.90
C ALA A 64 -13.99 -10.55 -6.03
N LEU A 65 -14.60 -9.40 -6.22
CA LEU A 65 -14.12 -8.36 -7.12
C LEU A 65 -13.30 -7.36 -6.30
N VAL A 66 -12.04 -7.18 -6.67
CA VAL A 66 -11.11 -6.30 -5.98
C VAL A 66 -10.77 -5.12 -6.88
N PRO A 67 -11.12 -3.89 -6.50
CA PRO A 67 -10.69 -2.70 -7.24
C PRO A 67 -9.18 -2.52 -7.12
N VAL A 68 -8.55 -2.08 -8.20
CA VAL A 68 -7.09 -1.93 -8.30
C VAL A 68 -6.76 -0.50 -8.70
N ILE A 69 -5.85 0.10 -7.96
CA ILE A 69 -5.34 1.44 -8.22
C ILE A 69 -3.82 1.42 -8.46
N ASP A 70 -3.33 2.42 -9.20
CA ASP A 70 -1.90 2.69 -9.37
C ASP A 70 -1.49 3.81 -8.42
N VAL A 71 -0.67 3.51 -7.43
CA VAL A 71 -0.26 4.47 -6.41
C VAL A 71 0.64 5.56 -6.99
N GLY A 72 1.45 5.25 -8.00
CA GLY A 72 2.26 6.24 -8.71
C GLY A 72 1.42 7.23 -9.49
N ALA A 73 0.41 6.75 -10.20
CA ALA A 73 -0.53 7.59 -10.93
C ALA A 73 -1.37 8.46 -9.98
N LEU A 74 -1.82 7.89 -8.87
CA LEU A 74 -2.56 8.62 -7.84
C LEU A 74 -1.75 9.76 -7.22
N SER A 75 -0.48 9.49 -6.90
CA SER A 75 0.38 10.40 -6.13
C SER A 75 1.07 11.46 -6.98
N PHE A 76 1.55 11.06 -8.17
CA PHE A 76 2.43 11.89 -9.01
C PHE A 76 2.00 11.94 -10.48
N GLY A 77 0.87 11.36 -10.83
CA GLY A 77 0.45 11.24 -12.22
C GLY A 77 1.34 10.34 -13.07
N GLN A 78 2.14 9.48 -12.45
CA GLN A 78 3.07 8.57 -13.10
C GLN A 78 2.64 7.13 -12.92
N ALA A 79 2.10 6.53 -13.97
CA ALA A 79 1.74 5.11 -13.94
C ALA A 79 2.98 4.22 -13.77
N ALA A 80 2.84 3.14 -13.01
CA ALA A 80 3.90 2.16 -12.86
C ALA A 80 4.22 1.50 -14.22
N PRO A 81 5.50 1.46 -14.64
CA PRO A 81 5.87 0.83 -15.89
C PRO A 81 5.56 -0.68 -15.85
N PRO A 82 5.17 -1.28 -17.01
CA PRO A 82 4.84 -2.69 -17.10
C PRO A 82 6.10 -3.57 -17.10
N ARG A 83 6.80 -3.62 -16.00
CA ARG A 83 8.02 -4.42 -15.80
C ARG A 83 7.73 -5.69 -15.01
N THR A 84 8.62 -6.66 -15.09
CA THR A 84 8.54 -7.88 -14.29
C THR A 84 8.64 -7.63 -12.79
N SER A 85 9.25 -6.52 -12.39
CA SER A 85 9.36 -6.07 -10.99
C SER A 85 8.12 -5.32 -10.48
N THR A 86 7.20 -4.94 -11.36
CA THR A 86 5.90 -4.35 -10.98
C THR A 86 5.00 -5.45 -10.41
N ARG A 87 4.46 -5.21 -9.23
CA ARG A 87 3.61 -6.17 -8.50
C ARG A 87 2.22 -5.61 -8.30
N LEU A 88 1.27 -6.54 -8.19
CA LEU A 88 -0.07 -6.28 -7.71
C LEU A 88 -0.15 -6.73 -6.25
N VAL A 89 -0.26 -5.79 -5.35
CA VAL A 89 -0.29 -6.05 -3.91
C VAL A 89 -1.71 -5.86 -3.40
N LEU A 90 -2.30 -6.92 -2.89
CA LEU A 90 -3.62 -6.87 -2.26
C LEU A 90 -3.46 -6.48 -0.79
N VAL A 91 -4.15 -5.44 -0.38
CA VAL A 91 -4.12 -4.94 0.99
C VAL A 91 -5.50 -5.00 1.63
N HIS A 92 -5.53 -5.19 2.94
CA HIS A 92 -6.76 -5.10 3.72
C HIS A 92 -7.20 -3.65 3.77
N TYR A 93 -8.40 -3.37 3.27
CA TYR A 93 -8.94 -2.01 3.24
C TYR A 93 -10.23 -1.92 4.06
N ARG A 94 -10.18 -1.14 5.14
CA ARG A 94 -11.27 -1.03 6.12
C ARG A 94 -12.23 0.11 5.76
N ALA A 95 -12.80 0.05 4.55
CA ALA A 95 -13.77 1.04 4.09
C ALA A 95 -15.08 0.99 4.88
N ASP A 96 -15.46 -0.20 5.32
CA ASP A 96 -16.72 -0.46 5.99
C ASP A 96 -16.49 -1.48 7.13
N PRO A 97 -16.77 -1.11 8.39
CA PRO A 97 -16.63 -2.03 9.52
C PRO A 97 -17.50 -3.30 9.41
N ALA A 98 -18.61 -3.23 8.67
CA ALA A 98 -19.47 -4.40 8.42
C ALA A 98 -18.90 -5.38 7.39
N ARG A 99 -17.87 -4.96 6.64
CA ARG A 99 -17.21 -5.75 5.61
C ARG A 99 -15.70 -5.80 5.82
N PRO A 100 -15.22 -6.55 6.85
CA PRO A 100 -13.79 -6.61 7.18
C PRO A 100 -12.94 -7.34 6.12
N GLU A 101 -13.57 -8.07 5.21
CA GLU A 101 -12.92 -8.83 4.14
C GLU A 101 -12.53 -7.99 2.90
N LEU A 102 -12.88 -6.71 2.87
CA LEU A 102 -12.59 -5.87 1.71
C LEU A 102 -11.08 -5.76 1.45
N LEU A 103 -10.74 -5.93 0.18
CA LEU A 103 -9.38 -5.79 -0.33
C LEU A 103 -9.29 -4.66 -1.34
N LEU A 104 -8.17 -3.97 -1.35
CA LEU A 104 -7.78 -3.00 -2.37
C LEU A 104 -6.51 -3.52 -3.05
N GLY A 105 -6.47 -3.52 -4.37
CA GLY A 105 -5.27 -3.85 -5.12
C GLY A 105 -4.43 -2.60 -5.40
N LEU A 106 -3.14 -2.70 -5.20
CA LEU A 106 -2.16 -1.64 -5.46
C LEU A 106 -1.18 -2.11 -6.51
N VAL A 107 -1.05 -1.37 -7.60
CA VAL A 107 0.04 -1.56 -8.56
C VAL A 107 1.25 -0.80 -8.05
N LEU A 108 2.32 -1.53 -7.73
CA LEU A 108 3.54 -0.99 -7.14
C LEU A 108 4.76 -1.36 -7.97
N GLU A 109 5.60 -0.38 -8.26
CA GLU A 109 6.85 -0.57 -8.98
C GLU A 109 7.94 -1.10 -8.06
N GLN A 110 8.71 -2.10 -8.52
CA GLN A 110 9.82 -2.69 -7.79
C GLN A 110 9.47 -3.14 -6.36
N ALA A 111 8.28 -3.65 -6.15
CA ALA A 111 7.80 -4.15 -4.86
C ALA A 111 8.29 -5.60 -4.61
N SER A 112 9.60 -5.78 -4.53
CA SER A 112 10.23 -7.10 -4.38
C SER A 112 11.11 -7.21 -3.14
N ASN A 113 11.36 -6.10 -2.45
CA ASN A 113 12.24 -6.06 -1.28
C ASN A 113 11.45 -5.80 0.00
N THR A 114 11.93 -6.37 1.09
CA THR A 114 11.40 -6.10 2.43
C THR A 114 12.50 -5.50 3.30
N LEU A 115 12.09 -4.68 4.26
CA LEU A 115 12.96 -4.06 5.24
C LEU A 115 12.36 -4.25 6.63
N ARG A 116 13.17 -4.74 7.56
CA ARG A 116 12.79 -4.79 8.97
C ARG A 116 13.42 -3.60 9.70
N CYS A 117 12.59 -2.77 10.31
CA CYS A 117 13.04 -1.63 11.09
C CYS A 117 12.03 -1.28 12.19
N ASP A 118 12.48 -0.49 13.16
CA ASP A 118 11.60 0.03 14.20
C ASP A 118 10.68 1.12 13.60
N PRO A 119 9.35 1.02 13.74
CA PRO A 119 8.43 2.07 13.31
C PRO A 119 8.73 3.43 13.93
N ALA A 120 9.32 3.49 15.12
CA ALA A 120 9.72 4.72 15.80
C ALA A 120 10.84 5.48 15.07
N GLU A 121 11.57 4.83 14.15
CA GLU A 121 12.58 5.48 13.31
C GLU A 121 11.97 6.38 12.22
N PHE A 122 10.69 6.18 11.91
CA PHE A 122 9.94 7.09 11.05
C PHE A 122 9.53 8.34 11.80
N ARG A 123 9.81 9.50 11.22
CA ARG A 123 9.56 10.81 11.81
C ARG A 123 8.59 11.60 10.95
N PRO A 124 7.78 12.51 11.55
CA PRO A 124 6.89 13.37 10.77
C PRO A 124 7.65 14.11 9.68
N TYR A 125 7.06 14.14 8.49
CA TYR A 125 7.66 14.77 7.32
C TYR A 125 7.70 16.30 7.40
N GLY A 126 6.85 16.89 8.23
CA GLY A 126 6.80 18.34 8.45
C GLY A 126 6.07 19.12 7.35
N VAL A 127 5.49 18.44 6.37
CA VAL A 127 4.69 19.03 5.31
C VAL A 127 3.24 18.61 5.51
N ASP A 128 2.33 19.60 5.58
CA ASP A 128 0.89 19.36 5.61
C ASP A 128 0.38 19.20 4.18
N ASN A 129 0.27 17.94 3.73
CA ASN A 129 -0.27 17.61 2.43
C ASN A 129 -1.69 17.03 2.57
N ARG A 130 -2.68 17.91 2.60
CA ARG A 130 -4.09 17.54 2.77
C ARG A 130 -4.66 16.76 1.60
N ASP A 131 -4.07 16.91 0.41
CA ASP A 131 -4.49 16.19 -0.80
C ASP A 131 -3.94 14.76 -0.86
N ALA A 132 -2.91 14.47 -0.08
CA ALA A 132 -2.30 13.15 0.01
C ALA A 132 -2.05 12.74 1.47
N PRO A 133 -3.10 12.54 2.28
CA PRO A 133 -2.98 12.22 3.71
C PRO A 133 -2.33 10.85 3.96
N TYR A 134 -2.27 9.98 2.95
CA TYR A 134 -1.62 8.69 3.00
C TYR A 134 -0.09 8.76 2.98
N LEU A 135 0.49 9.90 2.60
CA LEU A 135 1.92 10.13 2.67
C LEU A 135 2.30 10.39 4.13
N GLY A 136 2.79 9.37 4.79
CA GLY A 136 3.09 9.35 6.20
C GLY A 136 4.52 9.79 6.52
N PRO A 137 5.03 9.39 7.70
CA PRO A 137 6.35 9.79 8.16
C PRO A 137 7.48 9.20 7.31
N VAL A 138 8.67 9.77 7.44
CA VAL A 138 9.87 9.38 6.69
C VAL A 138 10.95 8.84 7.61
N ARG A 139 11.76 7.94 7.06
CA ARG A 139 12.98 7.41 7.65
C ARG A 139 14.14 7.65 6.69
N GLU A 140 15.27 8.02 7.22
CA GLU A 140 16.50 8.14 6.45
C GLU A 140 17.40 6.92 6.68
N ASP A 141 17.93 6.36 5.60
CA ASP A 141 18.93 5.30 5.65
C ASP A 141 20.05 5.55 4.62
N SER A 142 20.96 4.58 4.42
CA SER A 142 22.08 4.71 3.48
C SER A 142 21.65 4.93 2.01
N GLU A 143 20.43 4.59 1.66
CA GLU A 143 19.87 4.75 0.30
C GLU A 143 19.00 6.01 0.15
N GLY A 144 18.85 6.81 1.20
CA GLY A 144 18.11 8.05 1.24
C GLY A 144 16.81 7.96 2.04
N LEU A 145 15.82 8.76 1.65
CA LEU A 145 14.54 8.82 2.36
C LEU A 145 13.64 7.66 1.95
N LEU A 146 12.95 7.12 2.93
CA LEU A 146 11.91 6.10 2.81
C LEU A 146 10.64 6.63 3.46
N GLN A 147 9.55 6.74 2.70
CA GLN A 147 8.28 7.26 3.20
C GLN A 147 7.26 6.15 3.41
N TRP A 148 6.64 6.14 4.59
CA TRP A 148 5.59 5.19 4.93
C TRP A 148 4.25 5.62 4.31
N ILE A 149 3.60 4.70 3.61
CA ILE A 149 2.27 4.90 3.01
C ILE A 149 1.20 4.34 3.94
N GLY A 150 0.25 5.17 4.31
CA GLY A 150 -0.94 4.75 5.08
C GLY A 150 -2.03 4.20 4.16
N VAL A 151 -2.23 2.88 4.16
CA VAL A 151 -3.20 2.21 3.28
C VAL A 151 -4.63 2.74 3.47
N GLN A 152 -5.03 2.96 4.71
CA GLN A 152 -6.40 3.35 5.02
C GLN A 152 -6.74 4.78 4.57
N ASP A 153 -5.73 5.59 4.30
CA ASP A 153 -5.86 6.99 3.88
C ASP A 153 -5.65 7.20 2.37
N LEU A 154 -5.44 6.11 1.61
CA LEU A 154 -5.18 6.18 0.16
C LEU A 154 -6.34 6.75 -0.64
N LEU A 155 -7.57 6.43 -0.27
CA LEU A 155 -8.77 6.86 -0.97
C LEU A 155 -9.47 7.97 -0.18
N ASN A 156 -9.79 9.07 -0.85
CA ASN A 156 -10.71 10.07 -0.30
C ASN A 156 -12.15 9.52 -0.30
N ASP A 157 -13.09 10.25 0.30
CA ASP A 157 -14.49 9.79 0.43
C ASP A 157 -15.15 9.53 -0.91
N GLU A 158 -14.89 10.37 -1.91
CA GLU A 158 -15.42 10.20 -3.27
C GLU A 158 -14.91 8.92 -3.92
N ALA A 159 -13.62 8.68 -3.89
CA ALA A 159 -12.99 7.47 -4.42
C ALA A 159 -13.44 6.21 -3.68
N ARG A 160 -13.60 6.32 -2.36
CA ARG A 160 -14.10 5.21 -1.54
C ARG A 160 -15.54 4.84 -1.92
N CYS A 161 -16.41 5.81 -2.11
CA CYS A 161 -17.77 5.58 -2.56
C CYS A 161 -17.84 4.99 -3.97
N LEU A 162 -16.91 5.39 -4.86
CA LEU A 162 -16.81 4.88 -6.21
C LEU A 162 -16.38 3.40 -6.23
N LEU A 163 -15.35 3.05 -5.49
CA LEU A 163 -14.71 1.73 -5.51
C LEU A 163 -15.32 0.73 -4.52
N PHE A 164 -15.88 1.22 -3.44
CA PHE A 164 -16.53 0.43 -2.39
C PHE A 164 -17.90 1.00 -2.05
N PRO A 165 -18.86 0.93 -2.98
CA PRO A 165 -20.21 1.44 -2.70
C PRO A 165 -20.83 0.71 -1.51
N PRO A 166 -21.65 1.40 -0.68
CA PRO A 166 -22.37 0.77 0.41
C PRO A 166 -23.25 -0.37 -0.10
N GLU A 167 -23.38 -1.45 0.67
CA GLU A 167 -24.33 -2.51 0.35
C GLU A 167 -25.77 -1.96 0.33
N GLY A 168 -26.51 -2.25 -0.72
CA GLY A 168 -27.87 -1.79 -0.94
C GLY A 168 -28.04 -0.75 -2.06
N LEU A 169 -26.96 -0.22 -2.60
CA LEU A 169 -26.94 0.54 -3.85
C LEU A 169 -26.44 -0.37 -4.99
N ALA A 170 -27.10 -1.51 -5.19
CA ALA A 170 -26.97 -2.18 -6.47
C ALA A 170 -27.40 -1.18 -7.55
N PRO A 171 -26.65 -1.03 -8.66
CA PRO A 171 -27.15 -0.24 -9.76
C PRO A 171 -28.48 -0.81 -10.15
N GLU A 172 -29.55 -0.04 -9.99
CA GLU A 172 -30.81 -0.37 -10.62
C GLU A 172 -30.52 -0.60 -12.09
N GLU A 173 -30.82 -1.81 -12.55
CA GLU A 173 -30.81 -2.10 -13.97
C GLU A 173 -31.69 -1.07 -14.65
N ARG A 174 -31.08 -0.06 -15.18
CA ARG A 174 -31.78 0.78 -16.17
C ARG A 174 -31.87 -0.03 -17.44
N THR A 175 -32.97 -0.67 -17.56
CA THR A 175 -33.48 -1.13 -18.86
C THR A 175 -33.61 0.08 -19.77
#